data_138b23c15578e53e7db16ebcb4c74c14
#
_entry.id   138b23c15578e53e7db16ebcb4c74c14
#
_cell.length_a   1.000
_cell.length_b   1.000
_cell.length_c   1.000
_cell.angle_alpha   90.00
_cell.angle_beta   90.00
_cell.angle_gamma   90.00
#
_symmetry.space_group_name_H-M   'P 1'
#
loop_
_entity.id
_entity.type
_entity.pdbx_description
1 polymer ?
#
loop_
_entity_poly.entity_id
_entity_poly.type
_entity_poly.pdbx_seq_one_letter_code
_entity_poly.pdbx_strand_id
1 'polypeptide(L)'
;MEAAHEGRIDEAQFKALIKDDLSLLQADAYFLCGPQAMVEMAEATLEFFGVAKSKIHKELFFATDAAPAISAPAFSGKSHVKMMLEGDIVEFDMNGPDKSLLELAEKAGLDAPFSCRGGVCSSCRAKVLQGSAQMRINHALTDAEVANGYILTCQAHATSENLIVSFDE
;
A
#
# COMPACT_ATOMS: atom_id res chain seq x y z
N MET A 1 -12.85 -34.53 6.82
CA MET A 1 -12.24 -34.09 5.55
C MET A 1 -10.77 -33.90 5.84
N GLU A 2 -9.91 -34.83 5.45
CA GLU A 2 -8.46 -34.65 5.57
C GLU A 2 -8.05 -33.53 4.60
N ALA A 3 -7.18 -32.62 5.06
CA ALA A 3 -6.60 -31.62 4.19
C ALA A 3 -5.77 -32.34 3.12
N ALA A 4 -6.14 -32.19 1.86
CA ALA A 4 -5.46 -32.87 0.75
C ALA A 4 -4.00 -32.40 0.56
N HIS A 5 -3.62 -31.26 1.19
CA HIS A 5 -2.29 -30.68 1.10
C HIS A 5 -1.89 -30.06 2.45
N GLU A 6 -0.73 -30.44 2.96
CA GLU A 6 -0.10 -29.84 4.15
C GLU A 6 1.04 -28.91 3.73
N GLY A 7 1.20 -27.79 4.45
CA GLY A 7 2.31 -26.86 4.27
C GLY A 7 1.94 -25.59 3.50
N ARG A 8 2.98 -24.84 3.06
CA ARG A 8 2.81 -23.64 2.22
C ARG A 8 2.46 -24.03 0.80
N ILE A 9 1.50 -23.29 0.22
CA ILE A 9 1.20 -23.40 -1.21
C ILE A 9 2.38 -22.79 -1.99
N ASP A 10 3.18 -23.66 -2.60
CA ASP A 10 4.22 -23.31 -3.55
C ASP A 10 3.73 -23.50 -5.00
N GLU A 11 4.58 -23.16 -5.98
CA GLU A 11 4.25 -23.25 -7.40
C GLU A 11 3.91 -24.70 -7.83
N ALA A 12 4.63 -25.68 -7.28
CA ALA A 12 4.42 -27.09 -7.63
C ALA A 12 3.07 -27.59 -7.12
N GLN A 13 2.73 -27.25 -5.88
CA GLN A 13 1.43 -27.58 -5.27
C GLN A 13 0.29 -26.86 -5.99
N PHE A 14 0.47 -25.57 -6.33
CA PHE A 14 -0.56 -24.81 -7.04
C PHE A 14 -0.81 -25.35 -8.44
N LYS A 15 0.25 -25.73 -9.18
CA LYS A 15 0.14 -26.45 -10.47
C LYS A 15 -0.53 -27.81 -10.33
N ALA A 16 -0.26 -28.55 -9.26
CA ALA A 16 -0.91 -29.84 -9.00
C ALA A 16 -2.41 -29.66 -8.78
N LEU A 17 -2.82 -28.71 -7.93
CA LEU A 17 -4.23 -28.38 -7.69
C LEU A 17 -5.00 -28.07 -8.98
N ILE A 18 -4.42 -27.27 -9.88
CA ILE A 18 -5.05 -26.95 -11.16
C ILE A 18 -5.14 -28.19 -12.06
N LYS A 19 -4.11 -29.06 -12.07
CA LYS A 19 -4.11 -30.30 -12.88
C LYS A 19 -5.11 -31.32 -12.37
N ASP A 20 -5.32 -31.39 -11.05
CA ASP A 20 -6.26 -32.32 -10.42
C ASP A 20 -7.72 -31.90 -10.70
N ASP A 21 -7.97 -30.61 -10.89
CA ASP A 21 -9.28 -30.10 -11.28
C ASP A 21 -9.16 -28.98 -12.33
N LEU A 22 -9.16 -29.37 -13.60
CA LEU A 22 -9.09 -28.46 -14.73
C LEU A 22 -10.34 -27.55 -14.87
N SER A 23 -11.45 -27.86 -14.18
CA SER A 23 -12.63 -27.00 -14.19
C SER A 23 -12.34 -25.63 -13.54
N LEU A 24 -11.35 -25.57 -12.67
CA LEU A 24 -10.86 -24.30 -12.07
C LEU A 24 -10.43 -23.28 -13.13
N LEU A 25 -9.96 -23.72 -14.31
CA LEU A 25 -9.56 -22.85 -15.40
C LEU A 25 -10.74 -22.21 -16.16
N GLN A 26 -11.96 -22.65 -15.89
CA GLN A 26 -13.18 -22.15 -16.52
C GLN A 26 -13.89 -21.05 -15.70
N ALA A 27 -13.31 -20.68 -14.57
CA ALA A 27 -13.88 -19.63 -13.71
C ALA A 27 -13.98 -18.28 -14.46
N ASP A 28 -14.99 -17.51 -14.13
CA ASP A 28 -15.22 -16.17 -14.69
C ASP A 28 -14.21 -15.15 -14.16
N ALA A 29 -13.78 -15.30 -12.90
CA ALA A 29 -12.78 -14.44 -12.25
C ALA A 29 -11.98 -15.21 -11.20
N TYR A 30 -10.75 -14.73 -10.94
CA TYR A 30 -9.83 -15.25 -9.93
C TYR A 30 -9.46 -14.11 -8.99
N PHE A 31 -9.59 -14.31 -7.69
CA PHE A 31 -9.25 -13.34 -6.67
C PHE A 31 -8.05 -13.84 -5.87
N LEU A 32 -6.93 -13.17 -6.00
CA LEU A 32 -5.68 -13.50 -5.34
C LEU A 32 -5.43 -12.52 -4.20
N CYS A 33 -5.33 -13.03 -2.97
CA CYS A 33 -5.07 -12.21 -1.80
C CYS A 33 -4.05 -12.91 -0.90
N GLY A 34 -3.00 -12.20 -0.49
CA GLY A 34 -1.96 -12.79 0.35
C GLY A 34 -0.59 -12.09 0.22
N PRO A 35 0.49 -12.74 0.72
CA PRO A 35 1.85 -12.25 0.54
C PRO A 35 2.18 -12.06 -0.94
N GLN A 36 2.90 -10.99 -1.29
CA GLN A 36 3.19 -10.61 -2.67
C GLN A 36 3.77 -11.78 -3.48
N ALA A 37 4.79 -12.47 -2.96
CA ALA A 37 5.42 -13.59 -3.67
C ALA A 37 4.42 -14.73 -4.00
N MET A 38 3.42 -14.97 -3.13
CA MET A 38 2.36 -15.96 -3.39
C MET A 38 1.42 -15.47 -4.48
N VAL A 39 1.01 -14.20 -4.44
CA VAL A 39 0.12 -13.60 -5.44
C VAL A 39 0.78 -13.58 -6.82
N GLU A 40 2.05 -13.18 -6.90
CA GLU A 40 2.83 -13.16 -8.15
C GLU A 40 3.01 -14.58 -8.72
N MET A 41 3.33 -15.55 -7.88
CA MET A 41 3.45 -16.97 -8.27
C MET A 41 2.13 -17.52 -8.78
N ALA A 42 1.03 -17.25 -8.10
CA ALA A 42 -0.30 -17.70 -8.49
C ALA A 42 -0.76 -17.05 -9.82
N GLU A 43 -0.54 -15.75 -10.00
CA GLU A 43 -0.81 -15.04 -11.25
C GLU A 43 -0.04 -15.68 -12.42
N ALA A 44 1.29 -15.81 -12.28
CA ALA A 44 2.14 -16.38 -13.32
C ALA A 44 1.72 -17.83 -13.66
N THR A 45 1.30 -18.59 -12.66
CA THR A 45 0.81 -19.97 -12.89
C THR A 45 -0.53 -19.99 -13.61
N LEU A 46 -1.48 -19.13 -13.27
CA LEU A 46 -2.76 -19.04 -13.98
C LEU A 46 -2.54 -18.61 -15.44
N GLU A 47 -1.67 -17.61 -15.69
CA GLU A 47 -1.29 -17.19 -17.04
C GLU A 47 -0.64 -18.34 -17.84
N PHE A 48 0.23 -19.14 -17.21
CA PHE A 48 0.84 -20.32 -17.83
C PHE A 48 -0.22 -21.33 -18.31
N PHE A 49 -1.34 -21.47 -17.58
CA PHE A 49 -2.47 -22.31 -17.98
C PHE A 49 -3.45 -21.62 -18.94
N GLY A 50 -3.15 -20.40 -19.41
CA GLY A 50 -3.93 -19.67 -20.42
C GLY A 50 -5.06 -18.79 -19.87
N VAL A 51 -5.08 -18.53 -18.56
CA VAL A 51 -6.04 -17.58 -17.97
C VAL A 51 -5.68 -16.15 -18.38
N ALA A 52 -6.64 -15.41 -18.91
CA ALA A 52 -6.44 -14.03 -19.30
C ALA A 52 -6.24 -13.12 -18.07
N LYS A 53 -5.28 -12.20 -18.14
CA LYS A 53 -5.00 -11.21 -17.06
C LYS A 53 -6.23 -10.44 -16.60
N SER A 54 -7.14 -10.13 -17.52
CA SER A 54 -8.37 -9.41 -17.21
C SER A 54 -9.32 -10.16 -16.25
N LYS A 55 -9.13 -11.47 -16.09
CA LYS A 55 -9.87 -12.30 -15.14
C LYS A 55 -9.20 -12.41 -13.76
N ILE A 56 -7.96 -11.93 -13.61
CA ILE A 56 -7.17 -12.08 -12.38
C ILE A 56 -7.19 -10.75 -11.62
N HIS A 57 -7.80 -10.77 -10.44
CA HIS A 57 -7.90 -9.64 -9.53
C HIS A 57 -6.99 -9.89 -8.32
N LYS A 58 -6.21 -8.86 -7.94
CA LYS A 58 -5.20 -8.98 -6.87
C LYS A 58 -5.43 -7.99 -5.77
N GLU A 59 -5.31 -8.46 -4.52
CA GLU A 59 -5.20 -7.62 -3.34
C GLU A 59 -3.92 -8.01 -2.58
N LEU A 60 -2.99 -7.07 -2.45
CA LEU A 60 -1.74 -7.28 -1.73
C LEU A 60 -1.91 -6.89 -0.26
N PHE A 61 -1.49 -7.77 0.66
CA PHE A 61 -1.47 -7.44 2.10
C PHE A 61 -0.37 -6.44 2.46
N PHE A 62 0.75 -6.50 1.73
CA PHE A 62 1.89 -5.61 1.92
C PHE A 62 2.55 -5.37 0.57
N ALA A 63 2.94 -4.14 0.30
CA ALA A 63 3.95 -3.87 -0.71
C ALA A 63 5.31 -4.27 -0.10
N THR A 64 5.97 -5.29 -0.65
CA THR A 64 7.34 -5.61 -0.23
C THR A 64 8.31 -4.58 -0.77
N ASP A 65 9.38 -4.37 -0.04
CA ASP A 65 10.46 -3.40 -0.07
C ASP A 65 11.17 -3.05 -1.40
N ALA A 66 10.56 -3.27 -2.53
CA ALA A 66 11.06 -2.77 -3.81
C ALA A 66 10.33 -1.49 -4.22
N ALA A 67 10.19 -0.53 -3.29
CA ALA A 67 9.87 0.82 -3.72
C ALA A 67 11.07 1.32 -4.53
N PRO A 68 10.88 1.80 -5.77
CA PRO A 68 11.93 2.57 -6.41
C PRO A 68 12.29 3.70 -5.45
N ALA A 69 13.57 3.80 -5.13
CA ALA A 69 14.07 4.90 -4.34
C ALA A 69 13.50 6.20 -4.91
N ILE A 70 12.92 7.03 -4.05
CA ILE A 70 12.36 8.32 -4.46
C ILE A 70 13.46 9.06 -5.23
N SER A 71 13.30 9.20 -6.54
CA SER A 71 14.26 9.89 -7.40
C SER A 71 14.11 11.42 -7.37
N ALA A 72 13.22 11.95 -6.51
CA ALA A 72 13.14 13.37 -6.26
C ALA A 72 14.15 13.77 -5.18
N PRO A 73 14.77 14.97 -5.28
CA PRO A 73 15.65 15.44 -4.22
C PRO A 73 14.85 15.48 -2.92
N ALA A 74 15.24 14.61 -1.98
CA ALA A 74 14.68 14.66 -0.65
C ALA A 74 14.84 16.08 -0.12
N PHE A 75 13.77 16.67 0.39
CA PHE A 75 13.89 17.93 1.11
C PHE A 75 14.88 17.70 2.26
N SER A 76 16.05 18.30 2.15
CA SER A 76 17.13 18.09 3.10
C SER A 76 17.00 18.97 4.35
N GLY A 77 15.91 19.72 4.43
CA GLY A 77 15.58 20.60 5.54
C GLY A 77 14.79 19.89 6.63
N LYS A 78 14.56 20.61 7.73
CA LYS A 78 13.64 20.25 8.79
C LYS A 78 12.24 20.74 8.40
N SER A 79 11.26 19.85 8.41
CA SER A 79 9.86 20.20 8.17
C SER A 79 9.11 20.25 9.49
N HIS A 80 8.37 21.34 9.73
CA HIS A 80 7.40 21.40 10.81
C HIS A 80 6.05 20.91 10.30
N VAL A 81 5.53 19.85 10.88
CA VAL A 81 4.33 19.15 10.42
C VAL A 81 3.23 19.29 11.46
N LYS A 82 2.04 19.69 11.01
CA LYS A 82 0.80 19.70 11.78
C LYS A 82 -0.17 18.72 11.17
N MET A 83 -0.71 17.80 11.96
CA MET A 83 -1.71 16.82 11.52
C MET A 83 -2.96 16.91 12.38
N MET A 84 -4.12 16.74 11.73
CA MET A 84 -5.44 16.88 12.35
C MET A 84 -6.32 15.68 12.06
N LEU A 85 -7.05 15.23 13.09
CA LEU A 85 -8.06 14.16 13.04
C LEU A 85 -9.14 14.42 14.08
N GLU A 86 -10.41 14.59 13.66
CA GLU A 86 -11.61 14.72 14.52
C GLU A 86 -11.47 15.78 15.64
N GLY A 87 -10.71 16.83 15.37
CA GLY A 87 -10.43 17.91 16.31
C GLY A 87 -9.14 17.74 17.14
N ASP A 88 -8.55 16.55 17.14
CA ASP A 88 -7.22 16.33 17.71
C ASP A 88 -6.15 16.88 16.78
N ILE A 89 -5.16 17.54 17.35
CA ILE A 89 -4.07 18.16 16.62
C ILE A 89 -2.75 17.74 17.23
N VAL A 90 -1.85 17.25 16.40
CA VAL A 90 -0.46 16.98 16.78
C VAL A 90 0.49 17.79 15.91
N GLU A 91 1.60 18.21 16.51
CA GLU A 91 2.68 18.91 15.80
C GLU A 91 4.00 18.20 16.09
N PHE A 92 4.80 18.02 15.07
CA PHE A 92 6.11 17.38 15.18
C PHE A 92 7.06 17.86 14.08
N ASP A 93 8.33 17.60 14.31
CA ASP A 93 9.37 17.90 13.32
C ASP A 93 9.77 16.63 12.58
N MET A 94 9.83 16.72 11.26
CA MET A 94 10.30 15.66 10.38
C MET A 94 11.69 16.02 9.81
N ASN A 95 12.66 15.16 10.05
CA ASN A 95 14.02 15.33 9.55
C ASN A 95 14.33 14.21 8.54
N GLY A 96 14.18 14.52 7.26
CA GLY A 96 14.45 13.56 6.19
C GLY A 96 13.37 12.47 6.00
N PRO A 97 13.61 11.53 5.09
CA PRO A 97 12.61 10.57 4.64
C PRO A 97 12.59 9.24 5.44
N ASP A 98 13.36 9.08 6.52
CA ASP A 98 13.50 7.78 7.21
C ASP A 98 12.19 7.28 7.82
N LYS A 99 11.32 8.19 8.28
CA LYS A 99 10.02 7.86 8.86
C LYS A 99 8.90 8.48 8.06
N SER A 100 7.77 7.80 7.97
CA SER A 100 6.57 8.33 7.34
C SER A 100 5.83 9.34 8.24
N LEU A 101 4.94 10.13 7.64
CA LEU A 101 4.05 11.03 8.38
C LEU A 101 3.20 10.25 9.41
N LEU A 102 2.69 9.08 9.03
CA LEU A 102 1.91 8.21 9.93
C LEU A 102 2.72 7.80 11.17
N GLU A 103 3.96 7.30 10.98
CA GLU A 103 4.81 6.87 12.11
C GLU A 103 5.14 8.01 13.08
N LEU A 104 5.30 9.23 12.58
CA LEU A 104 5.58 10.38 13.42
C LEU A 104 4.31 10.90 14.10
N ALA A 105 3.15 10.87 13.43
CA ALA A 105 1.86 11.23 14.01
C ALA A 105 1.49 10.29 15.17
N GLU A 106 1.62 8.97 14.99
CA GLU A 106 1.41 7.99 16.06
C GLU A 106 2.34 8.25 17.26
N LYS A 107 3.61 8.55 17.00
CA LYS A 107 4.57 8.92 18.05
C LYS A 107 4.18 10.18 18.80
N ALA A 108 3.56 11.13 18.10
CA ALA A 108 3.07 12.38 18.69
C ALA A 108 1.72 12.21 19.41
N GLY A 109 1.13 11.00 19.38
CA GLY A 109 -0.09 10.65 20.10
C GLY A 109 -1.38 10.77 19.30
N LEU A 110 -1.33 10.97 17.96
CA LEU A 110 -2.50 10.95 17.11
C LEU A 110 -2.89 9.50 16.79
N ASP A 111 -4.13 9.12 17.06
CA ASP A 111 -4.69 7.80 16.72
C ASP A 111 -5.11 7.75 15.24
N ALA A 112 -4.16 8.00 14.36
CA ALA A 112 -4.38 8.10 12.93
C ALA A 112 -4.83 6.75 12.33
N PRO A 113 -5.84 6.73 11.44
CA PRO A 113 -6.34 5.49 10.86
C PRO A 113 -5.31 4.87 9.92
N PHE A 114 -5.07 3.57 10.05
CA PHE A 114 -4.22 2.80 9.14
C PHE A 114 -4.61 1.31 9.09
N SER A 115 -4.09 0.61 8.08
CA SER A 115 -4.23 -0.85 7.96
C SER A 115 -2.94 -1.47 7.39
N CYS A 116 -2.71 -1.39 6.08
CA CYS A 116 -1.63 -2.12 5.40
C CYS A 116 -0.22 -1.55 5.59
N ARG A 117 -0.06 -0.27 5.91
CA ARG A 117 1.20 0.49 5.96
C ARG A 117 2.05 0.42 4.67
N GLY A 118 1.53 -0.21 3.61
CA GLY A 118 2.23 -0.50 2.35
C GLY A 118 1.73 0.30 1.13
N GLY A 119 0.85 1.28 1.31
CA GLY A 119 0.37 2.13 0.21
C GLY A 119 -0.70 1.48 -0.69
N VAL A 120 -1.38 0.42 -0.23
CA VAL A 120 -2.31 -0.38 -1.06
C VAL A 120 -3.78 -0.31 -0.61
N CYS A 121 -4.11 0.25 0.58
CA CYS A 121 -5.47 0.12 1.15
C CYS A 121 -6.21 1.44 1.40
N SER A 122 -5.67 2.59 1.15
CA SER A 122 -6.26 3.92 1.39
C SER A 122 -6.69 4.24 2.84
N SER A 123 -6.58 3.31 3.82
CA SER A 123 -7.03 3.55 5.20
C SER A 123 -6.35 4.76 5.86
N CYS A 124 -5.11 5.05 5.48
CA CYS A 124 -4.33 6.19 5.98
C CYS A 124 -4.39 7.42 5.04
N ARG A 125 -5.44 7.52 4.21
CA ARG A 125 -5.62 8.65 3.32
C ARG A 125 -5.86 9.92 4.11
N ALA A 126 -5.14 10.99 3.76
CA ALA A 126 -5.31 12.32 4.31
C ALA A 126 -5.05 13.37 3.24
N LYS A 127 -5.43 14.61 3.48
CA LYS A 127 -5.29 15.72 2.53
C LYS A 127 -4.27 16.73 2.99
N VAL A 128 -3.38 17.12 2.11
CA VAL A 128 -2.46 18.25 2.31
C VAL A 128 -3.24 19.54 2.17
N LEU A 129 -3.32 20.32 3.25
CA LEU A 129 -3.99 21.63 3.28
C LEU A 129 -3.00 22.77 3.02
N GLN A 130 -1.73 22.58 3.40
CA GLN A 130 -0.67 23.56 3.20
C GLN A 130 0.67 22.85 3.04
N GLY A 131 1.54 23.37 2.21
CA GLY A 131 2.85 22.82 1.94
C GLY A 131 2.83 21.74 0.87
N SER A 132 3.79 20.83 0.91
CA SER A 132 3.91 19.72 -0.02
C SER A 132 4.44 18.47 0.67
N ALA A 133 3.98 17.32 0.17
CA ALA A 133 4.43 16.00 0.59
C ALA A 133 4.59 15.08 -0.62
N GLN A 134 5.42 14.06 -0.50
CA GLN A 134 5.64 13.05 -1.53
C GLN A 134 5.48 11.65 -0.94
N MET A 135 4.85 10.75 -1.68
CA MET A 135 4.71 9.34 -1.33
C MET A 135 5.83 8.51 -1.95
N ARG A 136 6.35 7.54 -1.22
CA ARG A 136 7.30 6.52 -1.74
C ARG A 136 6.59 5.56 -2.68
N ILE A 137 5.41 5.09 -2.26
CA ILE A 137 4.59 4.12 -2.98
C ILE A 137 3.15 4.61 -2.96
N ASN A 138 2.46 4.47 -4.09
CA ASN A 138 1.03 4.68 -4.19
C ASN A 138 0.43 3.66 -5.16
N HIS A 139 -0.35 2.72 -4.62
CA HIS A 139 -1.13 1.75 -5.39
C HIS A 139 -2.64 1.94 -5.19
N ALA A 140 -3.04 2.86 -4.31
CA ALA A 140 -4.42 3.00 -3.88
C ALA A 140 -5.09 4.30 -4.36
N LEU A 141 -4.34 5.41 -4.44
CA LEU A 141 -4.90 6.68 -4.89
C LEU A 141 -4.75 6.83 -6.40
N THR A 142 -5.77 7.37 -7.03
CA THR A 142 -5.76 7.77 -8.43
C THR A 142 -4.92 9.04 -8.64
N ASP A 143 -4.48 9.27 -9.87
CA ASP A 143 -3.75 10.51 -10.23
C ASP A 143 -4.57 11.77 -9.93
N ALA A 144 -5.90 11.70 -10.08
CA ALA A 144 -6.81 12.81 -9.75
C ALA A 144 -6.85 13.10 -8.24
N GLU A 145 -6.85 12.09 -7.38
CA GLU A 145 -6.80 12.27 -5.93
C GLU A 145 -5.45 12.87 -5.50
N VAL A 146 -4.35 12.37 -6.05
CA VAL A 146 -3.01 12.93 -5.79
C VAL A 146 -2.93 14.38 -6.24
N ALA A 147 -3.45 14.72 -7.43
CA ALA A 147 -3.50 16.10 -7.92
C ALA A 147 -4.37 17.02 -7.05
N ASN A 148 -5.38 16.47 -6.37
CA ASN A 148 -6.22 17.18 -5.40
C ASN A 148 -5.62 17.26 -3.98
N GLY A 149 -4.38 16.82 -3.81
CA GLY A 149 -3.63 16.94 -2.56
C GLY A 149 -3.82 15.76 -1.60
N TYR A 150 -4.46 14.66 -2.01
CA TYR A 150 -4.55 13.47 -1.16
C TYR A 150 -3.24 12.69 -1.15
N ILE A 151 -2.91 12.17 0.02
CA ILE A 151 -1.71 11.35 0.27
C ILE A 151 -2.07 10.13 1.12
N LEU A 152 -1.22 9.10 1.03
CA LEU A 152 -1.20 7.98 1.96
C LEU A 152 -0.13 8.27 3.02
N THR A 153 -0.54 8.62 4.23
CA THR A 153 0.37 9.07 5.28
C THR A 153 1.41 8.03 5.69
N CYS A 154 1.11 6.73 5.51
CA CYS A 154 2.06 5.63 5.75
C CYS A 154 3.23 5.60 4.74
N GLN A 155 3.10 6.29 3.61
CA GLN A 155 4.12 6.36 2.56
C GLN A 155 4.63 7.78 2.31
N ALA A 156 3.99 8.79 2.91
CA ALA A 156 4.26 10.18 2.65
C ALA A 156 5.34 10.78 3.55
N HIS A 157 6.08 11.74 2.99
CA HIS A 157 7.12 12.56 3.63
C HIS A 157 6.90 14.00 3.24
N ALA A 158 7.16 14.92 4.17
CA ALA A 158 7.13 16.34 3.88
C ALA A 158 8.25 16.73 2.88
N THR A 159 7.91 17.63 1.94
CA THR A 159 8.84 18.20 0.96
C THR A 159 8.86 19.73 1.01
N SER A 160 8.30 20.33 2.06
CA SER A 160 8.32 21.76 2.36
C SER A 160 8.66 21.99 3.84
N GLU A 161 9.09 23.23 4.18
CA GLU A 161 9.41 23.61 5.57
C GLU A 161 8.21 23.51 6.52
N ASN A 162 7.00 23.81 6.03
CA ASN A 162 5.77 23.71 6.77
C ASN A 162 4.80 22.82 6.00
N LEU A 163 4.17 21.89 6.69
CA LEU A 163 3.18 20.97 6.14
C LEU A 163 1.98 20.86 7.08
N ILE A 164 0.78 21.05 6.54
CA ILE A 164 -0.48 20.84 7.27
C ILE A 164 -1.27 19.76 6.55
N VAL A 165 -1.67 18.71 7.29
CA VAL A 165 -2.41 17.56 6.79
C VAL A 165 -3.64 17.31 7.64
N SER A 166 -4.76 16.99 6.99
CA SER A 166 -6.02 16.63 7.66
C SER A 166 -6.51 15.27 7.21
N PHE A 167 -7.01 14.47 8.14
CA PHE A 167 -7.76 13.25 7.87
C PHE A 167 -9.27 13.50 7.71
N ASP A 168 -9.74 14.72 8.02
CA ASP A 168 -11.17 15.06 8.08
C ASP A 168 -11.75 15.52 6.72
N GLU A 169 -10.94 15.47 5.64
CA GLU A 169 -11.26 15.98 4.29
C GLU A 169 -11.63 14.87 3.29
#